data_cd6ba83e4efba2f2be73607d4e848159
#
_entry.id   cd6ba83e4efba2f2be73607d4e848159
#
_cell.length_a   1.000
_cell.length_b   1.000
_cell.length_c   1.000
_cell.angle_alpha   90.00
_cell.angle_beta   90.00
_cell.angle_gamma   90.00
#
_symmetry.space_group_name_H-M   'P 1'
#
loop_
_entity.id
_entity.type
_entity.pdbx_description
1 polymer ?
#
loop_
_entity_poly.entity_id
_entity_poly.type
_entity_poly.pdbx_seq_one_letter_code
_entity_poly.pdbx_strand_id
1 'polypeptide(L)'
;MVESARELVVVMTHGADHELSSVAFTIANGGMTAGLKVSVFLTSAAVDLVRKKGMEHTVVPPLEPLASLVADFLKRGGRLWACTPCVKARGYEQNDLIAGVEIAGSSKIHELIKAGAATLSF
;
A
#
# COMPACT_ATOMS: atom_id res chain seq x y z
N MET A 1 -11.58 20.61 21.22
CA MET A 1 -11.72 20.43 19.77
C MET A 1 -10.90 19.22 19.34
N VAL A 2 -11.51 18.31 18.61
CA VAL A 2 -10.81 17.13 18.12
C VAL A 2 -10.27 17.43 16.73
N GLU A 3 -8.96 17.34 16.56
CA GLU A 3 -8.36 17.50 15.25
C GLU A 3 -8.54 16.21 14.43
N SER A 4 -8.80 16.39 13.14
CA SER A 4 -8.79 15.26 12.22
C SER A 4 -7.38 14.67 12.14
N ALA A 5 -7.28 13.34 12.06
CA ALA A 5 -5.99 12.70 11.85
C ALA A 5 -5.40 13.16 10.50
N ARG A 6 -4.09 13.44 10.49
CA ARG A 6 -3.40 13.80 9.27
C ARG A 6 -3.30 12.59 8.33
N GLU A 7 -3.38 12.86 7.06
CA GLU A 7 -3.23 11.84 6.01
C GLU A 7 -1.76 11.61 5.70
N LEU A 8 -1.39 10.35 5.50
CA LEU A 8 -0.09 9.94 4.99
C LEU A 8 -0.33 9.08 3.75
N VAL A 9 0.37 9.40 2.68
CA VAL A 9 0.35 8.58 1.46
C VAL A 9 1.73 7.95 1.28
N VAL A 10 1.76 6.63 1.16
CA VAL A 10 2.98 5.87 0.89
C VAL A 10 2.92 5.38 -0.55
N VAL A 11 3.88 5.78 -1.37
CA VAL A 11 3.99 5.35 -2.78
C VAL A 11 5.04 4.26 -2.88
N MET A 12 4.66 3.12 -3.43
CA MET A 12 5.55 1.96 -3.56
C MET A 12 5.76 1.58 -5.02
N THR A 13 7.01 1.28 -5.36
CA THR A 13 7.40 0.90 -6.72
C THR A 13 8.06 -0.48 -6.81
N HIS A 14 8.37 -1.13 -5.69
CA HIS A 14 9.09 -2.40 -5.64
C HIS A 14 8.15 -3.58 -5.41
N GLY A 15 8.47 -4.70 -6.04
CA GLY A 15 7.71 -5.95 -5.92
C GLY A 15 8.11 -6.81 -4.73
N ALA A 16 7.67 -8.06 -4.75
CA ALA A 16 7.83 -9.00 -3.64
C ALA A 16 9.28 -9.43 -3.40
N ASP A 17 10.12 -9.29 -4.39
CA ASP A 17 11.55 -9.66 -4.34
C ASP A 17 12.45 -8.56 -3.77
N HIS A 18 11.88 -7.43 -3.35
CA HIS A 18 12.65 -6.31 -2.84
C HIS A 18 12.30 -6.01 -1.38
N GLU A 19 13.33 -5.88 -0.53
CA GLU A 19 13.12 -5.65 0.90
C GLU A 19 12.36 -4.36 1.23
N LEU A 20 12.44 -3.35 0.37
CA LEU A 20 11.73 -2.09 0.59
C LEU A 20 10.21 -2.25 0.64
N SER A 21 9.68 -3.31 0.03
CA SER A 21 8.24 -3.59 0.12
C SER A 21 7.81 -3.92 1.56
N SER A 22 8.60 -4.73 2.26
CA SER A 22 8.35 -5.02 3.67
C SER A 22 8.61 -3.81 4.56
N VAL A 23 9.65 -3.03 4.26
CA VAL A 23 9.94 -1.78 4.98
C VAL A 23 8.77 -0.80 4.84
N ALA A 24 8.24 -0.63 3.64
CA ALA A 24 7.15 0.30 3.38
C ALA A 24 5.90 -0.02 4.20
N PHE A 25 5.49 -1.28 4.25
CA PHE A 25 4.32 -1.67 5.04
C PHE A 25 4.58 -1.65 6.54
N THR A 26 5.81 -1.89 6.98
CA THR A 26 6.19 -1.69 8.38
C THR A 26 6.03 -0.22 8.77
N ILE A 27 6.50 0.69 7.93
CA ILE A 27 6.35 2.14 8.17
C ILE A 27 4.89 2.58 8.07
N ALA A 28 4.14 2.06 7.12
CA ALA A 28 2.72 2.36 6.97
C ALA A 28 1.93 1.96 8.22
N ASN A 29 2.16 0.76 8.74
CA ASN A 29 1.52 0.31 9.99
C ASN A 29 1.97 1.16 11.18
N GLY A 30 3.23 1.56 11.22
CA GLY A 30 3.74 2.50 12.23
C GLY A 30 3.02 3.84 12.20
N GLY A 31 2.72 4.33 11.00
CA GLY A 31 1.94 5.55 10.82
C GLY A 31 0.54 5.44 11.41
N MET A 32 -0.11 4.31 11.20
CA MET A 32 -1.43 4.05 11.79
C MET A 32 -1.37 3.98 13.32
N THR A 33 -0.34 3.35 13.85
CA THR A 33 -0.10 3.32 15.30
C THR A 33 0.08 4.72 15.87
N ALA A 34 0.71 5.62 15.10
CA ALA A 34 0.89 7.02 15.49
C ALA A 34 -0.37 7.87 15.32
N GLY A 35 -1.46 7.31 14.82
CA GLY A 35 -2.74 8.01 14.66
C GLY A 35 -2.95 8.64 13.29
N LEU A 36 -2.08 8.37 12.32
CA LEU A 36 -2.28 8.86 10.96
C LEU A 36 -3.30 8.02 10.21
N LYS A 37 -3.98 8.63 9.24
CA LYS A 37 -4.75 7.91 8.24
C LYS A 37 -3.82 7.58 7.10
N VAL A 38 -3.59 6.30 6.82
CA VAL A 38 -2.59 5.88 5.86
C VAL A 38 -3.22 5.25 4.63
N SER A 39 -2.76 5.70 3.48
CA SER A 39 -3.07 5.11 2.18
C SER A 39 -1.78 4.67 1.53
N VAL A 40 -1.78 3.50 0.92
CA VAL A 40 -0.64 2.98 0.15
C VAL A 40 -1.05 2.90 -1.31
N PHE A 41 -0.25 3.49 -2.18
CA PHE A 41 -0.44 3.46 -3.63
C PHE A 41 0.64 2.61 -4.26
N LEU A 42 0.21 1.51 -4.90
CA LEU A 42 1.11 0.57 -5.55
C LEU A 42 1.20 0.89 -7.03
N THR A 43 2.39 1.16 -7.52
CA THR A 43 2.64 1.41 -8.94
C THR A 43 3.81 0.56 -9.44
N SER A 44 3.95 0.44 -10.76
CA SER A 44 5.01 -0.37 -11.34
C SER A 44 5.01 -1.81 -10.78
N ALA A 45 6.15 -2.37 -10.45
CA ALA A 45 6.26 -3.74 -9.92
C ALA A 45 5.49 -3.97 -8.62
N ALA A 46 5.19 -2.91 -7.86
CA ALA A 46 4.47 -3.04 -6.60
C ALA A 46 3.04 -3.58 -6.77
N VAL A 47 2.41 -3.42 -7.95
CA VAL A 47 1.07 -3.97 -8.17
C VAL A 47 1.06 -5.50 -8.13
N ASP A 48 2.20 -6.15 -8.38
CA ASP A 48 2.31 -7.61 -8.30
C ASP A 48 2.15 -8.14 -6.87
N LEU A 49 2.43 -7.30 -5.87
CA LEU A 49 2.29 -7.68 -4.46
C LEU A 49 0.86 -8.11 -4.12
N VAL A 50 -0.11 -7.42 -4.66
CA VAL A 50 -1.52 -7.62 -4.30
C VAL A 50 -2.23 -8.59 -5.21
N ARG A 51 -1.54 -9.18 -6.19
CA ARG A 51 -2.04 -10.35 -6.88
C ARG A 51 -2.19 -11.49 -5.87
N LYS A 52 -3.23 -12.29 -5.99
CA LYS A 52 -3.44 -13.44 -5.10
C LYS A 52 -2.17 -14.29 -5.07
N LYS A 53 -1.68 -14.61 -3.86
CA LYS A 53 -0.43 -15.33 -3.60
C LYS A 53 0.85 -14.55 -3.95
N GLY A 54 0.75 -13.26 -4.33
CA GLY A 54 1.91 -12.46 -4.71
C GLY A 54 2.92 -12.24 -3.58
N MET A 55 2.48 -12.30 -2.32
CA MET A 55 3.33 -12.08 -1.14
C MET A 55 3.63 -13.36 -0.37
N GLU A 56 3.28 -14.52 -0.92
CA GLU A 56 3.27 -15.80 -0.20
C GLU A 56 4.63 -16.16 0.43
N HIS A 57 5.73 -15.80 -0.21
CA HIS A 57 7.08 -16.18 0.22
C HIS A 57 7.95 -15.01 0.66
N THR A 58 7.39 -13.82 0.81
CA THR A 58 8.18 -12.64 1.12
C THR A 58 8.34 -12.47 2.63
N VAL A 59 9.54 -12.74 3.11
CA VAL A 59 9.93 -12.53 4.52
C VAL A 59 11.32 -11.88 4.54
N VAL A 60 11.43 -10.74 5.18
CA VAL A 60 12.69 -9.98 5.28
C VAL A 60 13.02 -9.80 6.77
N PRO A 61 13.79 -10.72 7.39
CA PRO A 61 14.13 -10.58 8.80
C PRO A 61 14.85 -9.25 9.09
N PRO A 62 14.60 -8.59 10.21
CA PRO A 62 13.74 -9.00 11.34
C PRO A 62 12.26 -8.63 11.19
N LEU A 63 11.83 -8.19 10.01
CA LEU A 63 10.44 -7.80 9.79
C LEU A 63 9.53 -9.01 9.68
N GLU A 64 8.25 -8.80 9.95
CA GLU A 64 7.24 -9.86 9.80
C GLU A 64 7.02 -10.21 8.32
N PRO A 65 6.44 -11.40 8.03
CA PRO A 65 6.08 -11.74 6.65
C PRO A 65 5.23 -10.64 6.01
N LEU A 66 5.52 -10.32 4.74
CA LEU A 66 4.83 -9.23 4.04
C LEU A 66 3.31 -9.43 4.02
N ALA A 67 2.85 -10.66 3.80
CA ALA A 67 1.42 -10.95 3.81
C ALA A 67 0.76 -10.60 5.15
N SER A 68 1.46 -10.82 6.26
CA SER A 68 0.97 -10.45 7.60
C SER A 68 0.92 -8.94 7.77
N LEU A 69 1.94 -8.23 7.30
CA LEU A 69 1.98 -6.76 7.36
C LEU A 69 0.82 -6.14 6.59
N VAL A 70 0.55 -6.64 5.39
CA VAL A 70 -0.55 -6.13 4.55
C VAL A 70 -1.91 -6.47 5.16
N ALA A 71 -2.08 -7.69 5.67
CA ALA A 71 -3.32 -8.09 6.34
C ALA A 71 -3.62 -7.19 7.54
N ASP A 72 -2.61 -6.88 8.36
CA ASP A 72 -2.74 -5.98 9.49
C ASP A 72 -3.12 -4.57 9.03
N PHE A 73 -2.44 -4.07 7.99
CA PHE A 73 -2.72 -2.76 7.41
C PHE A 73 -4.19 -2.63 6.99
N LEU A 74 -4.71 -3.60 6.25
CA LEU A 74 -6.10 -3.61 5.79
C LEU A 74 -7.09 -3.77 6.94
N LYS A 75 -6.79 -4.64 7.90
CA LYS A 75 -7.63 -4.87 9.08
C LYS A 75 -7.79 -3.60 9.91
N ARG A 76 -6.75 -2.78 9.98
CA ARG A 76 -6.74 -1.53 10.73
C ARG A 76 -7.36 -0.35 9.97
N GLY A 77 -7.90 -0.58 8.79
CA GLY A 77 -8.59 0.44 7.99
C GLY A 77 -7.69 1.18 7.01
N GLY A 78 -6.49 0.71 6.76
CA GLY A 78 -5.61 1.29 5.74
C GLY A 78 -6.22 1.16 4.35
N ARG A 79 -6.00 2.17 3.51
CA ARG A 79 -6.46 2.16 2.12
C ARG A 79 -5.34 1.69 1.22
N LEU A 80 -5.64 0.74 0.34
CA LEU A 80 -4.65 0.14 -0.54
C LEU A 80 -5.11 0.26 -1.98
N TRP A 81 -4.37 1.00 -2.79
CA TRP A 81 -4.68 1.28 -4.18
C TRP A 81 -3.64 0.67 -5.11
N ALA A 82 -4.10 0.07 -6.20
CA ALA A 82 -3.25 -0.45 -7.26
C ALA A 82 -3.42 0.41 -8.51
N CYS A 83 -2.32 0.87 -9.06
CA CYS A 83 -2.29 1.79 -10.20
C CYS A 83 -2.98 1.20 -11.43
N THR A 84 -3.97 1.89 -11.97
CA THR A 84 -4.78 1.42 -13.10
C THR A 84 -3.93 1.03 -14.32
N PRO A 85 -3.06 1.90 -14.87
CA PRO A 85 -2.26 1.48 -16.05
C PRO A 85 -1.35 0.30 -15.79
N CYS A 86 -0.78 0.20 -14.58
CA CYS A 86 0.13 -0.90 -14.25
C CYS A 86 -0.60 -2.23 -14.12
N VAL A 87 -1.80 -2.20 -13.55
CA VAL A 87 -2.67 -3.38 -13.45
C VAL A 87 -3.10 -3.84 -14.85
N LYS A 88 -3.53 -2.90 -15.68
CA LYS A 88 -3.96 -3.20 -17.05
C LYS A 88 -2.82 -3.74 -17.92
N ALA A 89 -1.64 -3.15 -17.82
CA ALA A 89 -0.47 -3.62 -18.58
C ALA A 89 -0.11 -5.07 -18.26
N ARG A 90 -0.41 -5.51 -17.04
CA ARG A 90 -0.15 -6.88 -16.59
C ARG A 90 -1.33 -7.81 -16.83
N GLY A 91 -2.44 -7.31 -17.36
CA GLY A 91 -3.63 -8.12 -17.61
C GLY A 91 -4.40 -8.52 -16.35
N TYR A 92 -4.21 -7.82 -15.25
CA TYR A 92 -4.92 -8.13 -14.00
C TYR A 92 -6.32 -7.51 -14.00
N GLU A 93 -7.28 -8.29 -13.52
CA GLU A 93 -8.62 -7.83 -13.22
C GLU A 93 -8.80 -7.78 -11.70
N GLN A 94 -9.89 -7.17 -11.24
CA GLN A 94 -10.15 -7.05 -9.81
C GLN A 94 -10.13 -8.41 -9.10
N ASN A 95 -10.63 -9.46 -9.74
CA ASN A 95 -10.66 -10.79 -9.15
C ASN A 95 -9.29 -11.45 -9.03
N ASP A 96 -8.27 -10.92 -9.72
CA ASP A 96 -6.89 -11.43 -9.59
C ASP A 96 -6.20 -10.88 -8.36
N LEU A 97 -6.77 -9.85 -7.74
CA LEU A 97 -6.19 -9.15 -6.61
C LEU A 97 -6.81 -9.62 -5.28
N ILE A 98 -6.05 -9.48 -4.21
CA ILE A 98 -6.56 -9.79 -2.86
C ILE A 98 -7.71 -8.86 -2.49
N ALA A 99 -8.58 -9.30 -1.58
CA ALA A 99 -9.67 -8.48 -1.09
C ALA A 99 -9.14 -7.22 -0.40
N GLY A 100 -9.84 -6.12 -0.56
CA GLY A 100 -9.49 -4.84 0.06
C GLY A 100 -8.65 -3.91 -0.79
N VAL A 101 -8.25 -4.34 -1.99
CA VAL A 101 -7.49 -3.52 -2.93
C VAL A 101 -8.45 -2.83 -3.90
N GLU A 102 -8.29 -1.53 -4.07
CA GLU A 102 -9.02 -0.74 -5.08
C GLU A 102 -8.09 -0.41 -6.24
N ILE A 103 -8.53 -0.69 -7.46
CA ILE A 103 -7.80 -0.27 -8.66
C ILE A 103 -8.15 1.21 -8.88
N ALA A 104 -7.12 2.07 -8.88
CA ALA A 104 -7.33 3.52 -8.96
C ALA A 104 -6.16 4.21 -9.63
N GLY A 105 -6.40 5.40 -10.15
CA GLY A 105 -5.35 6.24 -10.73
C GLY A 105 -4.70 7.14 -9.69
N SER A 106 -3.63 7.82 -10.10
CA SER A 106 -2.87 8.73 -9.22
C SER A 106 -3.68 9.93 -8.74
N SER A 107 -4.85 10.20 -9.32
CA SER A 107 -5.73 11.26 -8.84
C SER A 107 -6.08 11.13 -7.36
N LYS A 108 -6.17 9.89 -6.86
CA LYS A 108 -6.40 9.63 -5.42
C LYS A 108 -5.30 10.25 -4.55
N ILE A 109 -4.04 10.10 -4.99
CA ILE A 109 -2.89 10.67 -4.28
C ILE A 109 -2.97 12.19 -4.31
N HIS A 110 -3.20 12.74 -5.48
CA HIS A 110 -3.17 14.20 -5.66
C HIS A 110 -4.28 14.91 -4.89
N GLU A 111 -5.46 14.31 -4.78
CA GLU A 111 -6.52 14.85 -3.95
C GLU A 111 -6.09 14.95 -2.48
N LEU A 112 -5.42 13.92 -1.97
CA LEU A 112 -4.92 13.93 -0.59
C LEU A 112 -3.79 14.94 -0.41
N ILE A 113 -2.88 15.04 -1.37
CA ILE A 113 -1.79 16.03 -1.33
C ILE A 113 -2.35 17.44 -1.30
N LYS A 114 -3.36 17.74 -2.12
CA LYS A 114 -4.02 19.04 -2.12
C LYS A 114 -4.66 19.36 -0.78
N ALA A 115 -5.11 18.34 -0.07
CA ALA A 115 -5.71 18.49 1.26
C ALA A 115 -4.65 18.50 2.39
N GLY A 116 -3.36 18.44 2.06
CA GLY A 116 -2.27 18.56 3.04
C GLY A 116 -1.64 17.25 3.51
N ALA A 117 -1.85 16.15 2.80
CA ALA A 117 -1.25 14.87 3.17
C ALA A 117 0.28 14.91 3.10
N ALA A 118 0.93 14.22 4.04
CA ALA A 118 2.35 13.93 3.95
C ALA A 118 2.57 12.74 3.00
N THR A 119 3.75 12.65 2.41
CA THR A 119 4.08 11.56 1.48
C THR A 119 5.40 10.91 1.82
N LEU A 120 5.48 9.60 1.64
CA LEU A 120 6.71 8.82 1.69
C LEU A 120 6.74 7.92 0.45
N SER A 121 7.94 7.64 -0.05
CA SER A 121 8.12 6.82 -1.26
C SER A 121 9.15 5.71 -1.02
N PHE A 122 8.85 4.55 -1.56
CA PHE A 122 9.73 3.37 -1.45
C PHE A 122 9.87 2.64 -2.77
#